data_b4e400b989800c396140595b9c2f7822
#
_entry.id   b4e400b989800c396140595b9c2f7822
#
_cell.length_a   1.000
_cell.length_b   1.000
_cell.length_c   1.000
_cell.angle_alpha   90.00
_cell.angle_beta   90.00
_cell.angle_gamma   90.00
#
_symmetry.space_group_name_H-M   'P 1'
#
loop_
_entity.id
_entity.type
_entity.pdbx_description
1 polymer ?
#
loop_
_entity_poly.entity_id
_entity_poly.type
_entity_poly.pdbx_seq_one_letter_code
_entity_poly.pdbx_strand_id
1 'polypeptide(L)'
;LGDRFETLACVIAAYYQRIPIAHMFGGDKTNGGHLDDNVRHAITKLAHLHFTSCENSYQRVLKLGEEKARVFNVGSTVVDNIRDISCVPPVTERYALMTQHPVTGFPELGYKETTNILRALGDNGIRTFITAPNNEFGSEDIRRAIEDGLTSYSTLSYVGNLGWYNYLHHL
;
A
#
# COMPACT_ATOMS: atom_id res chain seq x y z
N LEU A 1 5.94 -8.06 10.13
CA LEU A 1 5.11 -7.60 9.01
C LEU A 1 5.77 -6.40 8.35
N GLY A 2 5.84 -6.38 7.02
CA GLY A 2 6.35 -5.25 6.26
C GLY A 2 7.61 -5.54 5.46
N ASP A 3 8.01 -4.54 4.70
CA ASP A 3 9.03 -4.61 3.66
C ASP A 3 9.91 -3.36 3.61
N ARG A 4 9.75 -2.47 4.59
CA ARG A 4 10.48 -1.21 4.67
C ARG A 4 11.79 -1.39 5.44
N PHE A 5 12.68 -0.42 5.31
CA PHE A 5 14.00 -0.45 5.93
C PHE A 5 13.94 -0.49 7.47
N GLU A 6 12.91 0.09 8.08
CA GLU A 6 12.70 0.01 9.54
C GLU A 6 12.46 -1.43 9.98
N THR A 7 11.66 -2.18 9.19
CA THR A 7 11.42 -3.60 9.44
C THR A 7 12.71 -4.41 9.28
N LEU A 8 13.53 -4.10 8.27
CA LEU A 8 14.81 -4.76 8.08
C LEU A 8 15.76 -4.51 9.27
N ALA A 9 15.82 -3.30 9.78
CA ALA A 9 16.62 -2.97 10.96
C ALA A 9 16.20 -3.80 12.19
N CYS A 10 14.88 -3.91 12.44
CA CYS A 10 14.33 -4.75 13.51
C CYS A 10 14.68 -6.23 13.30
N VAL A 11 14.58 -6.72 12.08
CA VAL A 11 14.89 -8.11 11.72
C VAL A 11 16.36 -8.42 11.93
N ILE A 12 17.27 -7.53 11.52
CA ILE A 12 18.71 -7.69 11.75
C ILE A 12 18.99 -7.76 13.26
N ALA A 13 18.42 -6.86 14.06
CA ALA A 13 18.60 -6.87 15.50
C ALA A 13 18.11 -8.17 16.15
N ALA A 14 16.93 -8.64 15.76
CA ALA A 14 16.34 -9.89 16.26
C ALA A 14 17.20 -11.11 15.86
N TYR A 15 17.67 -11.14 14.61
CA TYR A 15 18.48 -12.23 14.07
C TYR A 15 19.77 -12.42 14.88
N TYR A 16 20.52 -11.34 15.15
CA TYR A 16 21.75 -11.42 15.94
C TYR A 16 21.51 -11.76 17.42
N GLN A 17 20.33 -11.49 17.93
CA GLN A 17 19.90 -11.90 19.26
C GLN A 17 19.31 -13.32 19.30
N ARG A 18 19.33 -14.05 18.18
CA ARG A 18 18.78 -15.40 18.04
C ARG A 18 17.29 -15.50 18.37
N ILE A 19 16.54 -14.43 18.11
CA ILE A 19 15.09 -14.41 18.26
C ILE A 19 14.46 -15.00 16.99
N PRO A 20 13.59 -16.02 17.08
CA PRO A 20 12.89 -16.55 15.93
C PRO A 20 12.06 -15.48 15.22
N ILE A 21 12.14 -15.43 13.90
CA ILE A 21 11.50 -14.41 13.06
C ILE A 21 10.47 -15.08 12.15
N ALA A 22 9.24 -14.58 12.19
CA ALA A 22 8.19 -14.91 11.23
C ALA A 22 7.94 -13.73 10.30
N HIS A 23 8.05 -13.95 9.00
CA HIS A 23 7.84 -12.93 7.98
C HIS A 23 6.48 -13.10 7.32
N MET A 24 5.62 -12.09 7.47
CA MET A 24 4.34 -12.00 6.79
C MET A 24 4.47 -11.16 5.51
N PHE A 25 3.77 -11.58 4.43
CA PHE A 25 3.79 -10.95 3.11
C PHE A 25 5.17 -11.02 2.40
N GLY A 26 6.02 -11.98 2.83
CA GLY A 26 7.19 -12.36 2.06
C GLY A 26 6.81 -12.84 0.67
N GLY A 27 7.66 -12.57 -0.32
CA GLY A 27 7.42 -12.98 -1.69
C GLY A 27 6.51 -12.07 -2.51
N ASP A 28 5.84 -11.09 -1.93
CA ASP A 28 5.10 -10.09 -2.69
C ASP A 28 6.08 -9.30 -3.59
N LYS A 29 5.57 -8.78 -4.70
CA LYS A 29 6.37 -8.05 -5.67
C LYS A 29 5.59 -6.85 -6.20
N THR A 30 6.27 -5.71 -6.29
CA THR A 30 5.75 -4.49 -6.88
C THR A 30 6.10 -4.44 -8.37
N ASN A 31 5.17 -4.02 -9.22
CA ASN A 31 5.46 -3.78 -10.62
C ASN A 31 6.37 -2.55 -10.72
N GLY A 32 7.53 -2.70 -11.39
CA GLY A 32 8.47 -1.60 -11.58
C GLY A 32 9.76 -1.67 -10.77
N GLY A 33 10.03 -2.75 -10.05
CA GLY A 33 11.34 -2.99 -9.42
C GLY A 33 11.65 -2.07 -8.23
N HIS A 34 10.71 -1.93 -7.34
CA HIS A 34 10.80 -1.07 -6.17
C HIS A 34 11.95 -1.48 -5.23
N LEU A 35 12.59 -0.51 -4.57
CA LEU A 35 13.60 -0.75 -3.53
C LEU A 35 13.08 -1.69 -2.44
N ASP A 36 11.80 -1.57 -2.08
CA ASP A 36 11.14 -2.39 -1.07
C ASP A 36 11.11 -3.88 -1.43
N ASP A 37 11.10 -4.25 -2.72
CA ASP A 37 11.18 -5.65 -3.12
C ASP A 37 12.49 -6.30 -2.66
N ASN A 38 13.61 -5.59 -2.79
CA ASN A 38 14.91 -6.09 -2.34
C ASN A 38 14.97 -6.18 -0.80
N VAL A 39 14.42 -5.19 -0.11
CA VAL A 39 14.32 -5.19 1.35
C VAL A 39 13.45 -6.37 1.81
N ARG A 40 12.30 -6.58 1.20
CA ARG A 40 11.38 -7.69 1.47
C ARG A 40 12.08 -9.05 1.29
N HIS A 41 12.84 -9.20 0.21
CA HIS A 41 13.57 -10.44 -0.04
C HIS A 41 14.71 -10.65 0.95
N ALA A 42 15.41 -9.60 1.38
CA ALA A 42 16.42 -9.67 2.44
C ALA A 42 15.79 -10.10 3.78
N ILE A 43 14.63 -9.54 4.15
CA ILE A 43 13.87 -9.95 5.33
C ILE A 43 13.47 -11.43 5.22
N THR A 44 12.99 -11.88 4.05
CA THR A 44 12.66 -13.29 3.81
C THR A 44 13.86 -14.18 4.11
N LYS A 45 15.08 -13.82 3.66
CA LYS A 45 16.29 -14.63 3.89
C LYS A 45 16.75 -14.68 5.35
N LEU A 46 16.37 -13.73 6.17
CA LEU A 46 16.69 -13.69 7.60
C LEU A 46 15.59 -14.32 8.47
N ALA A 47 14.43 -14.60 7.90
CA ALA A 47 13.30 -15.17 8.63
C ALA A 47 13.35 -16.69 8.72
N HIS A 48 12.68 -17.23 9.74
CA HIS A 48 12.61 -18.66 10.03
C HIS A 48 11.29 -19.28 9.55
N LEU A 49 10.21 -18.49 9.54
CA LEU A 49 8.88 -18.88 9.08
C LEU A 49 8.35 -17.84 8.11
N HIS A 50 7.58 -18.26 7.12
CA HIS A 50 7.07 -17.41 6.06
C HIS A 50 5.57 -17.61 5.89
N PHE A 51 4.81 -16.52 5.99
CA PHE A 51 3.36 -16.48 5.78
C PHE A 51 3.07 -15.59 4.57
N THR A 52 2.69 -16.22 3.44
CA THR A 52 2.49 -15.54 2.18
C THR A 52 1.03 -15.20 1.94
N SER A 53 0.78 -14.12 1.21
CA SER A 53 -0.55 -13.56 0.93
C SER A 53 -1.28 -14.29 -0.20
N CYS A 54 -0.56 -14.96 -1.09
CA CYS A 54 -1.12 -15.64 -2.24
C CYS A 54 -0.15 -16.70 -2.80
N GLU A 55 -0.66 -17.52 -3.72
CA GLU A 55 0.12 -18.59 -4.35
C GLU A 55 1.36 -18.08 -5.09
N ASN A 56 1.27 -16.97 -5.80
CA ASN A 56 2.40 -16.40 -6.52
C ASN A 56 3.54 -16.00 -5.56
N SER A 57 3.21 -15.44 -4.42
CA SER A 57 4.16 -15.06 -3.38
C SER A 57 4.77 -16.29 -2.70
N TYR A 58 3.96 -17.31 -2.44
CA TYR A 58 4.40 -18.60 -1.94
C TYR A 58 5.45 -19.23 -2.87
N GLN A 59 5.15 -19.34 -4.15
CA GLN A 59 6.07 -19.91 -5.13
C GLN A 59 7.36 -19.09 -5.25
N ARG A 60 7.29 -17.76 -5.08
CA ARG A 60 8.46 -16.90 -5.11
C ARG A 60 9.36 -17.11 -3.90
N VAL A 61 8.78 -17.27 -2.71
CA VAL A 61 9.54 -17.60 -1.47
C VAL A 61 10.27 -18.94 -1.62
N LEU A 62 9.61 -19.96 -2.17
CA LEU A 62 10.26 -21.24 -2.48
C LEU A 62 11.41 -21.08 -3.48
N LYS A 63 11.24 -20.25 -4.53
CA LYS A 63 12.29 -19.97 -5.52
C LYS A 63 13.47 -19.19 -4.92
N LEU A 64 13.25 -18.45 -3.84
CA LEU A 64 14.33 -17.82 -3.07
C LEU A 64 15.14 -18.85 -2.25
N GLY A 65 14.75 -20.13 -2.28
CA GLY A 65 15.45 -21.23 -1.62
C GLY A 65 14.99 -21.48 -0.20
N GLU A 66 13.81 -21.02 0.19
CA GLU A 66 13.24 -21.34 1.50
C GLU A 66 12.65 -22.76 1.52
N GLU A 67 12.77 -23.44 2.66
CA GLU A 67 12.27 -24.80 2.83
C GLU A 67 10.74 -24.83 2.86
N LYS A 68 10.13 -25.66 2.04
CA LYS A 68 8.68 -25.81 1.92
C LYS A 68 7.97 -26.00 3.27
N ALA A 69 8.59 -26.70 4.21
CA ALA A 69 8.03 -26.95 5.54
C ALA A 69 7.89 -25.69 6.41
N ARG A 70 8.54 -24.58 6.02
CA ARG A 70 8.53 -23.31 6.73
C ARG A 70 7.76 -22.21 5.99
N VAL A 71 7.16 -22.51 4.84
CA VAL A 71 6.43 -21.55 4.02
C VAL A 71 4.95 -21.94 3.99
N PHE A 72 4.09 -21.01 4.39
CA PHE A 72 2.65 -21.20 4.50
C PHE A 72 1.90 -20.16 3.66
N ASN A 73 1.06 -20.61 2.73
CA ASN A 73 0.16 -19.73 2.00
C ASN A 73 -1.13 -19.53 2.83
N VAL A 74 -1.21 -18.44 3.55
CA VAL A 74 -2.29 -18.16 4.53
C VAL A 74 -3.32 -17.14 4.03
N GLY A 75 -3.06 -16.49 2.90
CA GLY A 75 -3.89 -15.40 2.40
C GLY A 75 -3.53 -14.05 3.02
N SER A 76 -4.26 -13.02 2.62
CA SER A 76 -4.10 -11.66 3.15
C SER A 76 -4.96 -11.44 4.37
N THR A 77 -4.37 -10.94 5.46
CA THR A 77 -5.09 -10.57 6.69
C THR A 77 -6.11 -9.44 6.48
N VAL A 78 -5.98 -8.68 5.39
CA VAL A 78 -6.94 -7.63 5.03
C VAL A 78 -8.32 -8.22 4.71
N VAL A 79 -8.36 -9.43 4.15
CA VAL A 79 -9.62 -10.11 3.81
C VAL A 79 -10.46 -10.41 5.06
N ASP A 80 -9.81 -10.80 6.16
CA ASP A 80 -10.51 -11.05 7.42
C ASP A 80 -11.16 -9.78 7.96
N ASN A 81 -10.48 -8.67 7.85
CA ASN A 81 -10.98 -7.37 8.27
C ASN A 81 -12.17 -6.88 7.43
N ILE A 82 -12.12 -7.11 6.10
CA ILE A 82 -13.20 -6.69 5.18
C ILE A 82 -14.46 -7.51 5.42
N ARG A 83 -14.33 -8.79 5.71
CA ARG A 83 -15.47 -9.69 5.92
C ARG A 83 -16.41 -9.23 7.03
N ASP A 84 -15.88 -8.60 8.06
CA ASP A 84 -16.63 -8.18 9.23
C ASP A 84 -17.21 -6.74 9.11
N ILE A 85 -16.94 -6.08 7.97
CA ILE A 85 -17.47 -4.73 7.72
C ILE A 85 -18.85 -4.84 7.10
N SER A 86 -19.81 -4.19 7.75
CA SER A 86 -21.16 -4.01 7.20
C SER A 86 -21.08 -3.09 5.97
N CYS A 87 -21.39 -3.63 4.78
CA CYS A 87 -21.35 -2.88 3.53
C CYS A 87 -22.54 -1.91 3.38
N VAL A 88 -22.64 -0.94 4.26
CA VAL A 88 -23.56 0.20 4.05
C VAL A 88 -22.71 1.34 3.51
N PRO A 89 -22.87 1.71 2.22
CA PRO A 89 -22.09 2.80 1.68
C PRO A 89 -22.43 4.10 2.42
N PRO A 90 -21.43 4.91 2.79
CA PRO A 90 -21.63 6.17 3.50
C PRO A 90 -22.34 7.22 2.65
N VAL A 91 -22.41 7.00 1.35
CA VAL A 91 -23.03 7.88 0.36
C VAL A 91 -23.83 7.01 -0.63
N THR A 92 -25.05 7.39 -0.92
CA THR A 92 -25.93 6.66 -1.86
C THR A 92 -25.66 7.01 -3.33
N GLU A 93 -25.00 8.12 -3.58
CA GLU A 93 -24.63 8.58 -4.91
C GLU A 93 -23.32 7.93 -5.37
N ARG A 94 -23.14 7.84 -6.69
CA ARG A 94 -21.87 7.39 -7.28
C ARG A 94 -20.75 8.40 -6.99
N TYR A 95 -19.62 7.92 -6.54
CA TYR A 95 -18.41 8.70 -6.30
C TYR A 95 -17.15 7.93 -6.65
N ALA A 96 -16.05 8.63 -6.74
CA ALA A 96 -14.72 8.04 -6.77
C ALA A 96 -14.03 8.24 -5.39
N LEU A 97 -13.31 7.22 -4.93
CA LEU A 97 -12.35 7.34 -3.85
C LEU A 97 -10.95 7.35 -4.45
N MET A 98 -10.20 8.41 -4.22
CA MET A 98 -8.85 8.57 -4.75
C MET A 98 -7.83 8.56 -3.63
N THR A 99 -6.85 7.67 -3.75
CA THR A 99 -5.64 7.64 -2.93
C THR A 99 -4.43 7.62 -3.86
N GLN A 100 -3.59 8.64 -3.83
CA GLN A 100 -2.38 8.73 -4.62
C GLN A 100 -1.17 8.74 -3.70
N HIS A 101 -0.19 7.91 -4.02
CA HIS A 101 1.11 7.85 -3.34
C HIS A 101 2.24 8.14 -4.33
N PRO A 102 3.36 8.73 -3.88
CA PRO A 102 4.51 8.90 -4.75
C PRO A 102 5.09 7.55 -5.17
N VAL A 103 5.66 7.50 -6.37
CA VAL A 103 6.43 6.35 -6.82
C VAL A 103 7.90 6.61 -6.45
N THR A 104 8.47 5.78 -5.59
CA THR A 104 9.81 5.99 -5.00
C THR A 104 10.92 6.19 -6.04
N GLY A 105 10.79 5.63 -7.24
CA GLY A 105 11.77 5.81 -8.33
C GLY A 105 11.57 7.08 -9.16
N PHE A 106 10.39 7.73 -9.09
CA PHE A 106 10.01 8.86 -9.95
C PHE A 106 9.16 9.87 -9.18
N PRO A 107 9.66 10.43 -8.08
CA PRO A 107 8.88 11.34 -7.23
C PRO A 107 8.41 12.60 -7.97
N GLU A 108 9.16 13.04 -8.98
CA GLU A 108 8.86 14.20 -9.82
C GLU A 108 7.59 14.05 -10.67
N LEU A 109 7.12 12.83 -10.88
CA LEU A 109 5.89 12.58 -11.62
C LEU A 109 4.63 12.80 -10.78
N GLY A 110 4.74 12.81 -9.45
CA GLY A 110 3.63 12.85 -8.52
C GLY A 110 2.66 14.01 -8.78
N TYR A 111 3.17 15.23 -8.98
CA TYR A 111 2.35 16.39 -9.27
C TYR A 111 1.59 16.23 -10.60
N LYS A 112 2.30 15.87 -11.67
CA LYS A 112 1.72 15.76 -13.03
C LYS A 112 0.64 14.67 -13.10
N GLU A 113 0.94 13.50 -12.54
CA GLU A 113 0.01 12.37 -12.54
C GLU A 113 -1.24 12.69 -11.73
N THR A 114 -1.07 13.22 -10.52
CA THR A 114 -2.19 13.65 -9.67
C THR A 114 -3.06 14.70 -10.37
N THR A 115 -2.44 15.73 -10.94
CA THR A 115 -3.17 16.79 -11.69
C THR A 115 -3.97 16.20 -12.85
N ASN A 116 -3.40 15.25 -13.60
CA ASN A 116 -4.11 14.62 -14.71
C ASN A 116 -5.33 13.81 -14.26
N ILE A 117 -5.20 13.07 -13.15
CA ILE A 117 -6.30 12.29 -12.58
C ILE A 117 -7.41 13.24 -12.10
N LEU A 118 -7.04 14.25 -11.30
CA LEU A 118 -8.01 15.23 -10.76
C LEU A 118 -8.74 15.99 -11.85
N ARG A 119 -8.03 16.38 -12.91
CA ARG A 119 -8.63 17.01 -14.10
C ARG A 119 -9.62 16.09 -14.77
N ALA A 120 -9.24 14.82 -15.02
CA ALA A 120 -10.15 13.86 -15.63
C ALA A 120 -11.41 13.62 -14.79
N LEU A 121 -11.30 13.55 -13.48
CA LEU A 121 -12.45 13.40 -12.58
C LEU A 121 -13.30 14.66 -12.53
N GLY A 122 -12.68 15.85 -12.42
CA GLY A 122 -13.35 17.14 -12.36
C GLY A 122 -14.07 17.51 -13.65
N ASP A 123 -13.42 17.36 -14.80
CA ASP A 123 -14.00 17.65 -16.12
C ASP A 123 -15.22 16.76 -16.44
N ASN A 124 -15.26 15.56 -15.88
CA ASN A 124 -16.42 14.66 -16.01
C ASN A 124 -17.45 14.82 -14.87
N GLY A 125 -17.29 15.80 -14.00
CA GLY A 125 -18.22 16.07 -12.91
C GLY A 125 -18.34 14.95 -11.88
N ILE A 126 -17.32 14.11 -11.74
CA ILE A 126 -17.35 12.95 -10.83
C ILE A 126 -17.09 13.44 -9.40
N ARG A 127 -18.08 13.26 -8.51
CA ARG A 127 -17.86 13.47 -7.07
C ARG A 127 -16.71 12.60 -6.59
N THR A 128 -15.70 13.22 -5.99
CA THR A 128 -14.48 12.51 -5.63
C THR A 128 -14.04 12.83 -4.20
N PHE A 129 -13.84 11.81 -3.40
CA PHE A 129 -13.20 11.91 -2.10
C PHE A 129 -11.72 11.58 -2.24
N ILE A 130 -10.86 12.48 -1.79
CA ILE A 130 -9.41 12.38 -1.93
C ILE A 130 -8.81 12.20 -0.54
N THR A 131 -8.08 11.09 -0.34
CA THR A 131 -7.36 10.84 0.90
C THR A 131 -5.95 11.44 0.87
N ALA A 132 -5.34 11.60 2.05
CA ALA A 132 -3.96 12.05 2.17
C ALA A 132 -2.99 11.05 1.52
N PRO A 133 -1.94 11.53 0.82
CA PRO A 133 -0.81 10.67 0.46
C PRO A 133 -0.09 10.20 1.73
N ASN A 134 0.73 9.14 1.61
CA ASN A 134 1.66 8.74 2.66
C ASN A 134 2.74 9.83 2.88
N ASN A 135 3.69 9.57 3.81
CA ASN A 135 4.77 10.52 4.13
C ASN A 135 6.09 10.18 3.41
N GLU A 136 6.04 9.56 2.25
CA GLU A 136 7.22 9.26 1.45
C GLU A 136 7.71 10.48 0.67
N PHE A 137 8.95 10.40 0.19
CA PHE A 137 9.54 11.44 -0.64
C PHE A 137 8.71 11.66 -1.90
N GLY A 138 8.37 12.92 -2.22
CA GLY A 138 7.47 13.30 -3.32
C GLY A 138 6.01 13.51 -2.91
N SER A 139 5.63 13.26 -1.65
CA SER A 139 4.25 13.48 -1.17
C SER A 139 3.82 14.93 -1.22
N GLU A 140 4.74 15.88 -1.04
CA GLU A 140 4.44 17.31 -1.08
C GLU A 140 3.96 17.76 -2.46
N ASP A 141 4.53 17.19 -3.52
CA ASP A 141 4.08 17.48 -4.89
C ASP A 141 2.65 16.98 -5.15
N ILE A 142 2.30 15.82 -4.58
CA ILE A 142 0.93 15.30 -4.63
C ILE A 142 -0.03 16.20 -3.84
N ARG A 143 0.36 16.65 -2.63
CA ARG A 143 -0.46 17.56 -1.81
C ARG A 143 -0.75 18.85 -2.55
N ARG A 144 0.28 19.46 -3.16
CA ARG A 144 0.14 20.68 -3.96
C ARG A 144 -0.82 20.47 -5.15
N ALA A 145 -0.71 19.35 -5.87
CA ALA A 145 -1.63 19.05 -6.96
C ALA A 145 -3.08 18.87 -6.48
N ILE A 146 -3.28 18.28 -5.30
CA ILE A 146 -4.60 18.16 -4.68
C ILE A 146 -5.15 19.54 -4.34
N GLU A 147 -4.39 20.43 -3.72
CA GLU A 147 -4.78 21.80 -3.39
C GLU A 147 -5.20 22.58 -4.64
N ASP A 148 -4.42 22.51 -5.71
CA ASP A 148 -4.74 23.14 -6.99
C ASP A 148 -6.04 22.58 -7.61
N GLY A 149 -6.22 21.26 -7.53
CA GLY A 149 -7.45 20.61 -8.00
C GLY A 149 -8.69 21.04 -7.22
N LEU A 150 -8.59 21.14 -5.89
CA LEU A 150 -9.69 21.59 -5.03
C LEU A 150 -10.14 23.03 -5.33
N THR A 151 -9.23 23.90 -5.76
CA THR A 151 -9.59 25.27 -6.18
C THR A 151 -10.28 25.32 -7.54
N SER A 152 -10.02 24.30 -8.39
CA SER A 152 -10.50 24.25 -9.77
C SER A 152 -11.85 23.54 -9.92
N TYR A 153 -12.15 22.56 -9.04
CA TYR A 153 -13.30 21.67 -9.20
C TYR A 153 -14.08 21.50 -7.90
N SER A 154 -15.32 21.94 -7.87
CA SER A 154 -16.23 21.82 -6.71
C SER A 154 -16.68 20.38 -6.43
N THR A 155 -16.47 19.44 -7.36
CA THR A 155 -16.78 18.02 -7.20
C THR A 155 -15.73 17.25 -6.42
N LEU A 156 -14.56 17.86 -6.18
CA LEU A 156 -13.47 17.27 -5.42
C LEU A 156 -13.58 17.65 -3.94
N SER A 157 -13.35 16.71 -3.07
CA SER A 157 -13.36 16.89 -1.61
C SER A 157 -12.17 16.21 -0.98
N TYR A 158 -11.32 16.95 -0.27
CA TYR A 158 -10.22 16.38 0.48
C TYR A 158 -10.71 15.90 1.85
N VAL A 159 -10.55 14.62 2.12
CA VAL A 159 -11.02 13.97 3.36
C VAL A 159 -9.89 13.59 4.30
N GLY A 160 -8.64 13.82 3.89
CA GLY A 160 -7.48 13.54 4.72
C GLY A 160 -7.30 12.05 5.03
N ASN A 161 -7.03 11.74 6.28
CA ASN A 161 -6.91 10.36 6.74
C ASN A 161 -8.26 9.90 7.32
N LEU A 162 -8.94 9.02 6.61
CA LEU A 162 -10.22 8.45 7.05
C LEU A 162 -10.06 7.44 8.20
N GLY A 163 -8.85 7.00 8.46
CA GLY A 163 -8.62 5.83 9.28
C GLY A 163 -9.09 4.55 8.57
N TRP A 164 -8.57 3.44 9.06
CA TRP A 164 -8.76 2.13 8.44
C TRP A 164 -10.25 1.76 8.24
N TYR A 165 -11.07 1.90 9.28
CA TYR A 165 -12.46 1.49 9.27
C TYR A 165 -13.29 2.29 8.25
N ASN A 166 -13.21 3.62 8.31
CA ASN A 166 -13.95 4.49 7.39
C ASN A 166 -13.46 4.34 5.95
N TYR A 167 -12.15 4.15 5.73
CA TYR A 167 -11.63 3.93 4.40
C TYR A 167 -12.24 2.69 3.73
N LEU A 168 -12.34 1.58 4.46
CA LEU A 168 -12.96 0.36 3.95
C LEU A 168 -14.47 0.50 3.69
N HIS A 169 -15.17 1.36 4.43
CA HIS A 169 -16.56 1.68 4.15
C HIS A 169 -16.78 2.49 2.87
N HIS A 170 -15.74 3.16 2.38
CA HIS A 170 -15.79 3.94 1.14
C HIS A 170 -15.37 3.13 -0.10
N LEU A 171 -14.81 1.94 0.08
CA LEU A 171 -14.47 1.01 -1.00
C LEU A 171 -15.69 0.22 -1.45
#